data_5df1f1ab05b1a8263597059c084bd75d
#
_entry.id   5df1f1ab05b1a8263597059c084bd75d
#
_cell.length_a   1.000
_cell.length_b   1.000
_cell.length_c   1.000
_cell.angle_alpha   90.00
_cell.angle_beta   90.00
_cell.angle_gamma   90.00
#
_symmetry.space_group_name_H-M   'P 1'
#
loop_
_entity.id
_entity.type
_entity.pdbx_description
1 polymer ?
#
loop_
_entity_poly.entity_id
_entity_poly.type
_entity_poly.pdbx_seq_one_letter_code
_entity_poly.pdbx_strand_id
1 'polypeptide(L)'
;MRTTGFVVLLLATVGLALAAVLDRGGRESVPNGAGTAGETAEATFAGGCFWCVEEAFDGVPGVVSTTSGYTGGRTRDPSYEEVSSGGTGHAEAVRVAYDAEVTSYARLLDAFWRNVDPTDGGGQFCDRGDSYRSAIFTHDDEQRQLAEASKRALEGSGHFEEPIATEIVRVGPFYPAEEYHQDYYRKNPVRYKLYKWNCRRAQRLEQIWGEKP
;
A
#
# COMPACT_ATOMS: atom_id res chain seq x y z
N MET A 1 46.05 31.71 49.44
CA MET A 1 45.11 32.14 50.49
C MET A 1 43.87 31.26 50.29
N ARG A 2 43.77 30.10 50.95
CA ARG A 2 43.23 29.75 52.28
C ARG A 2 41.90 30.45 52.53
N THR A 3 40.82 29.64 52.55
CA THR A 3 39.99 29.29 53.72
C THR A 3 38.95 28.30 53.30
N THR A 4 38.99 27.23 53.82
CA THR A 4 38.38 26.20 54.69
C THR A 4 37.09 26.64 55.41
N GLY A 5 36.12 25.80 55.44
CA GLY A 5 34.91 25.90 56.29
C GLY A 5 33.87 24.88 55.91
N PHE A 6 33.86 23.82 56.47
CA PHE A 6 33.31 23.14 57.64
C PHE A 6 31.88 22.60 57.43
N VAL A 7 31.82 21.32 57.54
CA VAL A 7 30.79 20.30 57.76
C VAL A 7 29.77 20.70 58.83
N VAL A 8 28.51 20.37 58.60
CA VAL A 8 27.57 19.93 59.67
C VAL A 8 26.74 18.77 59.17
N LEU A 9 27.00 17.65 59.82
CA LEU A 9 26.27 16.39 59.76
C LEU A 9 25.11 16.46 60.72
N LEU A 10 23.89 16.15 60.30
CA LEU A 10 22.76 15.93 61.21
C LEU A 10 22.10 14.59 60.87
N LEU A 11 22.42 13.62 61.72
CA LEU A 11 21.72 12.33 61.85
C LEU A 11 20.45 12.54 62.67
N ALA A 12 19.32 12.08 62.18
CA ALA A 12 18.14 11.81 62.97
C ALA A 12 17.53 10.45 62.59
N THR A 13 17.73 9.52 63.46
CA THR A 13 17.09 8.22 63.56
C THR A 13 15.70 8.38 64.13
N VAL A 14 14.76 7.54 63.78
CA VAL A 14 13.51 7.03 64.45
C VAL A 14 12.55 6.64 63.28
N GLY A 15 11.92 5.54 63.18
CA GLY A 15 11.69 4.40 64.06
C GLY A 15 10.91 3.35 63.24
N LEU A 16 11.18 2.16 63.59
CA LEU A 16 10.59 0.93 63.06
C LEU A 16 9.09 0.86 63.42
N ALA A 17 8.21 0.70 62.44
CA ALA A 17 6.86 0.19 62.66
C ALA A 17 6.55 -0.93 61.66
N LEU A 18 6.68 -2.14 62.18
CA LEU A 18 6.29 -3.39 61.54
C LEU A 18 4.76 -3.52 61.60
N ALA A 19 4.07 -3.49 60.48
CA ALA A 19 2.69 -3.93 60.39
C ALA A 19 2.60 -4.94 59.27
N ALA A 20 2.48 -6.19 59.62
CA ALA A 20 2.12 -7.29 58.76
C ALA A 20 0.63 -7.11 58.37
N VAL A 21 0.37 -7.03 57.08
CA VAL A 21 -0.95 -7.23 56.51
C VAL A 21 -0.89 -8.40 55.53
N LEU A 22 -1.69 -9.38 55.89
CA LEU A 22 -1.90 -10.68 55.26
C LEU A 22 -2.25 -10.58 53.78
N ASP A 23 -1.57 -11.42 53.06
CA ASP A 23 -1.88 -12.03 51.79
C ASP A 23 -3.40 -12.21 51.57
N ARG A 24 -3.92 -11.57 50.53
CA ARG A 24 -5.09 -12.01 49.79
C ARG A 24 -4.73 -12.04 48.34
N GLY A 25 -4.34 -13.25 47.88
CA GLY A 25 -4.17 -13.58 46.47
C GLY A 25 -5.42 -13.28 45.68
N GLY A 26 -5.45 -12.14 45.05
CA GLY A 26 -6.26 -11.86 43.88
C GLY A 26 -5.40 -12.03 42.66
N ARG A 27 -5.54 -13.16 41.97
CA ARG A 27 -5.08 -13.27 40.58
C ARG A 27 -5.92 -12.28 39.76
N GLU A 28 -5.42 -11.09 39.56
CA GLU A 28 -5.90 -10.24 38.47
C GLU A 28 -5.55 -10.95 37.18
N SER A 29 -6.55 -11.50 36.53
CA SER A 29 -6.49 -11.93 35.15
C SER A 29 -6.14 -10.69 34.31
N VAL A 30 -4.90 -10.64 33.81
CA VAL A 30 -4.51 -9.73 32.74
C VAL A 30 -5.51 -9.97 31.60
N PRO A 31 -6.30 -8.98 31.17
CA PRO A 31 -7.10 -9.16 29.99
C PRO A 31 -6.13 -9.41 28.84
N ASN A 32 -6.25 -10.57 28.18
CA ASN A 32 -5.67 -10.78 26.87
C ASN A 32 -6.15 -9.62 25.99
N GLY A 33 -5.26 -8.68 25.73
CA GLY A 33 -5.47 -7.67 24.73
C GLY A 33 -5.61 -8.39 23.39
N ALA A 34 -6.83 -8.74 23.02
CA ALA A 34 -7.19 -8.81 21.63
C ALA A 34 -6.90 -7.39 21.11
N GLY A 35 -5.78 -7.24 20.39
CA GLY A 35 -5.47 -6.03 19.68
C GLY A 35 -6.71 -5.69 18.86
N THR A 36 -7.31 -4.53 19.13
CA THR A 36 -8.29 -3.95 18.23
C THR A 36 -7.60 -3.92 16.87
N ALA A 37 -8.11 -4.69 15.91
CA ALA A 37 -7.65 -4.57 14.54
C ALA A 37 -7.79 -3.09 14.19
N GLY A 38 -6.65 -2.41 13.94
CA GLY A 38 -6.62 -1.01 13.58
C GLY A 38 -7.59 -0.79 12.41
N GLU A 39 -8.22 0.37 12.39
CA GLU A 39 -9.16 0.73 11.32
C GLU A 39 -8.40 0.67 9.98
N THR A 40 -8.76 -0.31 9.14
CA THR A 40 -8.13 -0.47 7.83
C THR A 40 -8.68 0.56 6.87
N ALA A 41 -7.79 1.29 6.21
CA ALA A 41 -8.12 2.17 5.09
C ALA A 41 -8.02 1.43 3.76
N GLU A 42 -8.67 1.95 2.73
CA GLU A 42 -8.66 1.36 1.40
C GLU A 42 -8.04 2.32 0.36
N ALA A 43 -7.33 1.73 -0.60
CA ALA A 43 -6.82 2.40 -1.81
C ALA A 43 -7.04 1.51 -3.03
N THR A 44 -7.15 2.08 -4.22
CA THR A 44 -7.37 1.29 -5.45
C THR A 44 -6.50 1.82 -6.59
N PHE A 45 -5.75 0.91 -7.22
CA PHE A 45 -4.79 1.23 -8.26
C PHE A 45 -4.91 0.30 -9.47
N ALA A 46 -4.76 0.84 -10.67
CA ALA A 46 -4.58 0.10 -11.92
C ALA A 46 -3.19 0.38 -12.49
N GLY A 47 -2.44 -0.64 -12.86
CA GLY A 47 -1.06 -0.51 -13.36
C GLY A 47 -0.66 -1.63 -14.32
N GLY A 48 -1.52 -1.93 -15.28
CA GLY A 48 -1.40 -3.08 -16.16
C GLY A 48 -1.95 -4.35 -15.53
N CYS A 49 -1.32 -5.49 -15.83
CA CYS A 49 -1.75 -6.78 -15.27
C CYS A 49 -1.83 -6.74 -13.74
N PHE A 50 -3.03 -6.97 -13.21
CA PHE A 50 -3.29 -6.93 -11.77
C PHE A 50 -2.48 -7.95 -10.95
N TRP A 51 -2.03 -9.09 -11.52
CA TRP A 51 -1.12 -10.01 -10.82
C TRP A 51 0.20 -9.34 -10.40
N CYS A 52 0.72 -8.44 -11.28
CA CYS A 52 1.95 -7.71 -10.99
C CYS A 52 1.72 -6.57 -9.99
N VAL A 53 0.56 -5.94 -10.06
CA VAL A 53 0.18 -4.86 -9.13
C VAL A 53 -0.08 -5.45 -7.74
N GLU A 54 -0.77 -6.59 -7.66
CA GLU A 54 -1.01 -7.34 -6.42
C GLU A 54 0.31 -7.72 -5.74
N GLU A 55 1.24 -8.38 -6.47
CA GLU A 55 2.58 -8.71 -5.93
C GLU A 55 3.32 -7.48 -5.38
N ALA A 56 3.22 -6.35 -6.09
CA ALA A 56 3.91 -5.13 -5.68
C ALA A 56 3.35 -4.55 -4.37
N PHE A 57 2.03 -4.53 -4.21
CA PHE A 57 1.41 -4.01 -2.98
C PHE A 57 1.51 -4.98 -1.80
N ASP A 58 1.42 -6.28 -2.03
CA ASP A 58 1.62 -7.30 -0.98
C ASP A 58 3.01 -7.23 -0.34
N GLY A 59 3.99 -6.67 -1.06
CA GLY A 59 5.33 -6.41 -0.54
C GLY A 59 5.44 -5.15 0.33
N VAL A 60 4.41 -4.31 0.40
CA VAL A 60 4.46 -3.04 1.15
C VAL A 60 4.12 -3.28 2.62
N PRO A 61 5.02 -2.94 3.57
CA PRO A 61 4.73 -3.05 5.00
C PRO A 61 3.48 -2.24 5.39
N GLY A 62 2.56 -2.87 6.12
CA GLY A 62 1.30 -2.28 6.52
C GLY A 62 0.13 -2.55 5.57
N VAL A 63 0.36 -3.16 4.41
CA VAL A 63 -0.73 -3.72 3.61
C VAL A 63 -1.25 -4.98 4.30
N VAL A 64 -2.56 -5.00 4.53
CA VAL A 64 -3.26 -6.08 5.23
C VAL A 64 -3.78 -7.12 4.25
N SER A 65 -4.33 -6.66 3.12
CA SER A 65 -4.80 -7.53 2.05
C SER A 65 -4.92 -6.77 0.72
N THR A 66 -4.86 -7.52 -0.37
CA THR A 66 -5.11 -7.05 -1.72
C THR A 66 -6.25 -7.84 -2.34
N THR A 67 -6.95 -7.25 -3.29
CA THR A 67 -8.00 -7.91 -4.08
C THR A 67 -7.86 -7.46 -5.53
N SER A 68 -7.52 -8.37 -6.42
CA SER A 68 -7.54 -8.13 -7.86
C SER A 68 -8.97 -8.03 -8.37
N GLY A 69 -9.25 -7.10 -9.29
CA GLY A 69 -10.60 -6.86 -9.79
C GLY A 69 -10.67 -5.86 -10.93
N TYR A 70 -11.87 -5.36 -11.17
CA TYR A 70 -12.20 -4.47 -12.28
C TYR A 70 -12.92 -3.23 -11.78
N THR A 71 -12.52 -2.05 -12.25
CA THR A 71 -13.19 -0.78 -11.91
C THR A 71 -12.98 0.28 -12.99
N GLY A 72 -13.70 1.39 -12.88
CA GLY A 72 -13.62 2.53 -13.81
C GLY A 72 -14.41 2.38 -15.10
N GLY A 73 -15.05 1.25 -15.32
CA GLY A 73 -15.87 0.95 -16.50
C GLY A 73 -17.38 1.16 -16.29
N ARG A 74 -18.15 0.71 -17.28
CA ARG A 74 -19.62 0.89 -17.31
C ARG A 74 -20.39 -0.44 -17.26
N THR A 75 -19.75 -1.54 -17.66
CA THR A 75 -20.36 -2.87 -17.63
C THR A 75 -20.55 -3.30 -16.17
N ARG A 76 -21.74 -3.77 -15.84
CA ARG A 76 -22.05 -4.31 -14.51
C ARG A 76 -21.59 -5.75 -14.45
N ASP A 77 -20.94 -6.10 -13.34
CA ASP A 77 -20.52 -7.46 -13.04
C ASP A 77 -19.78 -8.14 -14.23
N PRO A 78 -18.70 -7.50 -14.74
CA PRO A 78 -18.03 -7.99 -15.93
C PRO A 78 -17.19 -9.23 -15.62
N SER A 79 -17.14 -10.16 -16.57
CA SER A 79 -16.20 -11.27 -16.55
C SER A 79 -14.81 -10.86 -17.04
N TYR A 80 -13.78 -11.69 -16.73
CA TYR A 80 -12.43 -11.49 -17.24
C TYR A 80 -12.38 -11.42 -18.76
N GLU A 81 -13.14 -12.30 -19.45
CA GLU A 81 -13.17 -12.33 -20.91
C GLU A 81 -13.72 -11.04 -21.49
N GLU A 82 -14.75 -10.45 -20.87
CA GLU A 82 -15.31 -9.18 -21.31
C GLU A 82 -14.33 -8.03 -21.12
N VAL A 83 -13.66 -7.94 -19.95
CA VAL A 83 -12.68 -6.89 -19.67
C VAL A 83 -11.46 -7.02 -20.56
N SER A 84 -10.89 -8.21 -20.69
CA SER A 84 -9.70 -8.46 -21.49
C SER A 84 -9.92 -8.30 -22.99
N SER A 85 -11.16 -8.54 -23.46
CA SER A 85 -11.57 -8.29 -24.86
C SER A 85 -11.76 -6.81 -25.17
N GLY A 86 -11.84 -5.96 -24.15
CA GLY A 86 -12.06 -4.52 -24.27
C GLY A 86 -13.53 -4.12 -24.42
N GLY A 87 -13.79 -2.81 -24.38
CA GLY A 87 -15.15 -2.25 -24.57
C GLY A 87 -15.98 -2.10 -23.30
N THR A 88 -15.60 -2.72 -22.18
CA THR A 88 -16.27 -2.54 -20.88
C THR A 88 -15.93 -1.20 -20.23
N GLY A 89 -14.78 -0.61 -20.60
CA GLY A 89 -14.19 0.57 -19.99
C GLY A 89 -13.56 0.31 -18.61
N HIS A 90 -13.60 -0.93 -18.12
CA HIS A 90 -12.92 -1.31 -16.88
C HIS A 90 -11.42 -1.43 -17.08
N ALA A 91 -10.66 -1.03 -16.05
CA ALA A 91 -9.26 -1.39 -15.90
C ALA A 91 -9.13 -2.61 -14.99
N GLU A 92 -8.12 -3.46 -15.25
CA GLU A 92 -7.59 -4.36 -14.25
C GLU A 92 -7.00 -3.53 -13.11
N ALA A 93 -7.50 -3.74 -11.91
CA ALA A 93 -7.14 -2.95 -10.74
C ALA A 93 -6.95 -3.82 -9.51
N VAL A 94 -6.24 -3.28 -8.53
CA VAL A 94 -6.08 -3.90 -7.21
C VAL A 94 -6.62 -2.95 -6.16
N ARG A 95 -7.53 -3.46 -5.34
CA ARG A 95 -7.98 -2.81 -4.11
C ARG A 95 -7.07 -3.27 -2.97
N VAL A 96 -6.51 -2.32 -2.26
CA VAL A 96 -5.53 -2.50 -1.19
C VAL A 96 -6.15 -2.07 0.12
N ALA A 97 -6.30 -2.99 1.07
CA ALA A 97 -6.62 -2.66 2.45
C ALA A 97 -5.30 -2.52 3.23
N TYR A 98 -5.13 -1.42 3.96
CA TYR A 98 -3.89 -1.13 4.67
C TYR A 98 -4.15 -0.57 6.07
N ASP A 99 -3.23 -0.84 6.98
CA ASP A 99 -3.21 -0.29 8.33
C ASP A 99 -2.60 1.11 8.30
N ALA A 100 -3.42 2.12 8.56
CA ALA A 100 -3.00 3.52 8.52
C ALA A 100 -2.03 3.91 9.66
N GLU A 101 -1.88 3.09 10.70
CA GLU A 101 -0.88 3.27 11.74
C GLU A 101 0.52 2.79 11.31
N VAL A 102 0.58 1.85 10.35
CA VAL A 102 1.83 1.24 9.87
C VAL A 102 2.31 1.87 8.55
N THR A 103 1.39 2.17 7.65
CA THR A 103 1.71 2.78 6.35
C THR A 103 0.75 3.92 6.03
N SER A 104 1.05 4.70 5.00
CA SER A 104 0.21 5.82 4.58
C SER A 104 -0.17 5.71 3.11
N TYR A 105 -1.26 6.38 2.72
CA TYR A 105 -1.63 6.49 1.30
C TYR A 105 -0.51 7.06 0.43
N ALA A 106 0.27 8.02 0.95
CA ALA A 106 1.44 8.57 0.24
C ALA A 106 2.50 7.49 -0.05
N ARG A 107 2.75 6.56 0.89
CA ARG A 107 3.65 5.43 0.65
C ARG A 107 3.10 4.44 -0.38
N LEU A 108 1.80 4.24 -0.41
CA LEU A 108 1.17 3.43 -1.46
C LEU A 108 1.28 4.11 -2.83
N LEU A 109 1.16 5.44 -2.90
CA LEU A 109 1.41 6.20 -4.13
C LEU A 109 2.87 6.05 -4.61
N ASP A 110 3.85 6.11 -3.71
CA ASP A 110 5.25 5.88 -4.07
C ASP A 110 5.47 4.46 -4.61
N ALA A 111 4.89 3.46 -3.96
CA ALA A 111 4.93 2.09 -4.42
C ALA A 111 4.25 1.91 -5.79
N PHE A 112 3.10 2.57 -6.00
CA PHE A 112 2.39 2.57 -7.29
C PHE A 112 3.28 3.15 -8.40
N TRP A 113 3.77 4.39 -8.22
CA TRP A 113 4.58 5.05 -9.23
C TRP A 113 5.80 4.23 -9.64
N ARG A 114 6.50 3.64 -8.67
CA ARG A 114 7.67 2.78 -8.91
C ARG A 114 7.36 1.48 -9.66
N ASN A 115 6.09 1.12 -9.78
CA ASN A 115 5.64 -0.11 -10.42
C ASN A 115 4.91 0.11 -11.74
N VAL A 116 4.86 1.32 -12.29
CA VAL A 116 4.22 1.62 -13.57
C VAL A 116 5.16 2.40 -14.49
N ASP A 117 4.86 2.37 -15.80
CA ASP A 117 5.33 3.36 -16.75
C ASP A 117 4.25 4.47 -16.80
N PRO A 118 4.48 5.60 -16.14
CA PRO A 118 3.43 6.61 -16.00
C PRO A 118 3.15 7.38 -17.29
N THR A 119 4.03 7.27 -18.30
CA THR A 119 3.88 7.95 -19.59
C THR A 119 3.19 7.08 -20.64
N ASP A 120 3.04 5.77 -20.39
CA ASP A 120 2.41 4.86 -21.34
C ASP A 120 0.87 4.91 -21.22
N GLY A 121 0.24 5.66 -22.14
CA GLY A 121 -1.23 5.77 -22.22
C GLY A 121 -1.94 4.63 -22.96
N GLY A 122 -1.18 3.70 -23.57
CA GLY A 122 -1.75 2.60 -24.38
C GLY A 122 -1.81 1.24 -23.69
N GLY A 123 -1.53 1.20 -22.39
CA GLY A 123 -1.42 -0.03 -21.58
C GLY A 123 -0.22 0.01 -20.69
N GLN A 124 0.31 -1.15 -20.29
CA GLN A 124 1.52 -1.22 -19.47
C GLN A 124 2.40 -2.39 -19.95
N PHE A 125 3.64 -2.09 -20.26
CA PHE A 125 4.64 -3.08 -20.67
C PHE A 125 4.20 -3.91 -21.89
N CYS A 126 4.00 -5.22 -21.74
CA CYS A 126 3.52 -6.08 -22.81
C CYS A 126 1.99 -6.14 -22.93
N ASP A 127 1.28 -5.67 -21.92
CA ASP A 127 -0.18 -5.70 -21.88
C ASP A 127 -0.72 -4.43 -22.52
N ARG A 128 -1.46 -4.57 -23.61
CA ARG A 128 -1.93 -3.45 -24.42
C ARG A 128 -3.45 -3.37 -24.40
N GLY A 129 -3.95 -2.15 -24.42
CA GLY A 129 -5.37 -1.85 -24.42
C GLY A 129 -5.84 -1.12 -23.17
N ASP A 130 -7.05 -0.60 -23.22
CA ASP A 130 -7.64 0.25 -22.20
C ASP A 130 -7.78 -0.45 -20.83
N SER A 131 -7.99 -1.77 -20.83
CA SER A 131 -8.05 -2.56 -19.60
C SER A 131 -6.72 -2.60 -18.83
N TYR A 132 -5.61 -2.27 -19.46
CA TYR A 132 -4.27 -2.25 -18.86
C TYR A 132 -3.71 -0.84 -18.65
N ARG A 133 -4.55 0.21 -18.75
CA ARG A 133 -4.11 1.59 -18.48
C ARG A 133 -3.68 1.77 -17.02
N SER A 134 -2.81 2.74 -16.78
CA SER A 134 -2.47 3.15 -15.41
C SER A 134 -3.47 4.17 -14.89
N ALA A 135 -3.98 3.93 -13.68
CA ALA A 135 -4.92 4.84 -13.02
C ALA A 135 -4.86 4.73 -11.50
N ILE A 136 -5.12 5.85 -10.83
CA ILE A 136 -5.31 5.95 -9.38
C ILE A 136 -6.79 6.24 -9.14
N PHE A 137 -7.50 5.32 -8.48
CA PHE A 137 -8.91 5.46 -8.14
C PHE A 137 -9.04 5.97 -6.70
N THR A 138 -9.48 7.20 -6.53
CA THR A 138 -9.52 7.87 -5.23
C THR A 138 -10.85 7.66 -4.52
N HIS A 139 -10.81 7.26 -3.24
CA HIS A 139 -12.00 6.98 -2.43
C HIS A 139 -12.60 8.25 -1.81
N ASP A 140 -11.76 9.25 -1.55
CA ASP A 140 -12.14 10.51 -0.93
C ASP A 140 -11.33 11.69 -1.52
N ASP A 141 -11.58 12.89 -1.01
CA ASP A 141 -10.93 14.10 -1.49
C ASP A 141 -9.50 14.24 -0.97
N GLU A 142 -9.15 13.64 0.18
CA GLU A 142 -7.78 13.62 0.70
C GLU A 142 -6.89 12.75 -0.20
N GLN A 143 -7.34 11.53 -0.53
CA GLN A 143 -6.64 10.67 -1.49
C GLN A 143 -6.46 11.37 -2.83
N ARG A 144 -7.49 12.05 -3.31
CA ARG A 144 -7.42 12.81 -4.55
C ARG A 144 -6.35 13.90 -4.50
N GLN A 145 -6.32 14.70 -3.44
CA GLN A 145 -5.32 15.77 -3.28
C GLN A 145 -3.91 15.21 -3.24
N LEU A 146 -3.69 14.12 -2.51
CA LEU A 146 -2.39 13.45 -2.41
C LEU A 146 -1.96 12.85 -3.77
N ALA A 147 -2.87 12.19 -4.48
CA ALA A 147 -2.60 11.63 -5.80
C ALA A 147 -2.25 12.72 -6.82
N GLU A 148 -3.03 13.80 -6.88
CA GLU A 148 -2.77 14.94 -7.76
C GLU A 148 -1.45 15.66 -7.40
N ALA A 149 -1.12 15.77 -6.11
CA ALA A 149 0.14 16.36 -5.66
C ALA A 149 1.33 15.49 -6.07
N SER A 150 1.23 14.18 -5.91
CA SER A 150 2.28 13.23 -6.31
C SER A 150 2.50 13.24 -7.84
N LYS A 151 1.42 13.30 -8.63
CA LYS A 151 1.51 13.43 -10.10
C LYS A 151 2.20 14.73 -10.50
N ARG A 152 1.79 15.87 -9.93
CA ARG A 152 2.45 17.16 -10.18
C ARG A 152 3.93 17.17 -9.78
N ALA A 153 4.29 16.50 -8.69
CA ALA A 153 5.69 16.37 -8.28
C ALA A 153 6.52 15.59 -9.31
N LEU A 154 5.96 14.53 -9.89
CA LEU A 154 6.61 13.80 -10.97
C LEU A 154 6.75 14.63 -12.25
N GLU A 155 5.70 15.33 -12.67
CA GLU A 155 5.71 16.23 -13.83
C GLU A 155 6.74 17.37 -13.65
N GLY A 156 6.83 17.93 -12.45
CA GLY A 156 7.77 19.01 -12.10
C GLY A 156 9.20 18.55 -11.85
N SER A 157 9.46 17.26 -11.74
CA SER A 157 10.80 16.71 -11.46
C SER A 157 11.79 16.83 -12.62
N GLY A 158 11.27 16.98 -13.84
CA GLY A 158 12.08 16.90 -15.06
C GLY A 158 12.59 15.50 -15.40
N HIS A 159 12.09 14.48 -14.69
CA HIS A 159 12.47 13.09 -14.92
C HIS A 159 11.85 12.51 -16.21
N PHE A 160 10.66 12.98 -16.57
CA PHE A 160 9.95 12.58 -17.78
C PHE A 160 9.89 13.72 -18.79
N GLU A 161 10.20 13.40 -20.05
CA GLU A 161 10.05 14.32 -21.18
C GLU A 161 8.59 14.33 -21.69
N GLU A 162 7.90 13.18 -21.54
CA GLU A 162 6.52 12.98 -21.97
C GLU A 162 5.53 13.28 -20.83
N PRO A 163 4.30 13.71 -21.15
CA PRO A 163 3.26 13.92 -20.15
C PRO A 163 2.93 12.62 -19.38
N ILE A 164 2.60 12.77 -18.10
CA ILE A 164 2.11 11.64 -17.30
C ILE A 164 0.71 11.25 -17.76
N ALA A 165 0.58 10.08 -18.39
CA ALA A 165 -0.67 9.52 -18.89
C ALA A 165 -1.57 8.91 -17.80
N THR A 166 -0.99 8.57 -16.65
CA THR A 166 -1.74 7.99 -15.51
C THR A 166 -2.94 8.85 -15.13
N GLU A 167 -4.11 8.25 -15.12
CA GLU A 167 -5.36 8.92 -14.74
C GLU A 167 -5.52 9.01 -13.22
N ILE A 168 -6.19 10.08 -12.73
CA ILE A 168 -6.65 10.19 -11.35
C ILE A 168 -8.15 10.41 -11.41
N VAL A 169 -8.92 9.42 -10.97
CA VAL A 169 -10.38 9.42 -11.09
C VAL A 169 -11.03 8.97 -9.79
N ARG A 170 -12.27 9.37 -9.54
CA ARG A 170 -13.04 8.87 -8.40
C ARG A 170 -13.33 7.39 -8.57
N VAL A 171 -13.17 6.61 -7.48
CA VAL A 171 -13.52 5.19 -7.51
C VAL A 171 -15.02 5.02 -7.77
N GLY A 172 -15.33 4.11 -8.69
CA GLY A 172 -16.68 3.63 -8.95
C GLY A 172 -16.91 2.24 -8.35
N PRO A 173 -17.93 1.52 -8.82
CA PRO A 173 -18.09 0.12 -8.43
C PRO A 173 -16.84 -0.69 -8.73
N PHE A 174 -16.43 -1.49 -7.76
CA PHE A 174 -15.31 -2.43 -7.89
C PHE A 174 -15.86 -3.86 -7.90
N TYR A 175 -15.51 -4.61 -8.91
CA TYR A 175 -15.91 -6.00 -9.10
C TYR A 175 -14.69 -6.89 -8.88
N PRO A 176 -14.66 -7.72 -7.81
CA PRO A 176 -13.56 -8.67 -7.62
C PRO A 176 -13.41 -9.58 -8.82
N ALA A 177 -12.18 -9.79 -9.26
CA ALA A 177 -11.90 -10.78 -10.29
C ALA A 177 -12.11 -12.20 -9.74
N GLU A 178 -12.25 -13.15 -10.65
CA GLU A 178 -12.47 -14.56 -10.37
C GLU A 178 -11.37 -15.11 -9.43
N GLU A 179 -11.72 -16.06 -8.58
CA GLU A 179 -10.84 -16.60 -7.53
C GLU A 179 -9.50 -17.10 -8.05
N TYR A 180 -9.45 -17.61 -9.29
CA TYR A 180 -8.19 -18.09 -9.87
C TYR A 180 -7.20 -16.95 -10.22
N HIS A 181 -7.64 -15.68 -10.20
CA HIS A 181 -6.79 -14.50 -10.38
C HIS A 181 -6.21 -13.98 -9.05
N GLN A 182 -6.87 -14.23 -7.93
CA GLN A 182 -6.40 -13.79 -6.62
C GLN A 182 -5.12 -14.54 -6.22
N ASP A 183 -4.11 -13.83 -5.72
CA ASP A 183 -2.80 -14.39 -5.35
C ASP A 183 -2.14 -15.20 -6.48
N TYR A 184 -2.39 -14.84 -7.74
CA TYR A 184 -1.92 -15.64 -8.87
C TYR A 184 -0.41 -15.89 -8.84
N TYR A 185 0.36 -14.90 -8.46
CA TYR A 185 1.81 -14.99 -8.36
C TYR A 185 2.29 -16.01 -7.31
N ARG A 186 1.51 -16.25 -6.26
CA ARG A 186 1.75 -17.29 -5.22
C ARG A 186 1.25 -18.66 -5.66
N LYS A 187 0.02 -18.69 -6.22
CA LYS A 187 -0.63 -19.93 -6.67
C LYS A 187 0.06 -20.53 -7.89
N ASN A 188 0.61 -19.71 -8.78
CA ASN A 188 1.21 -20.11 -10.06
C ASN A 188 2.63 -19.53 -10.29
N PRO A 189 3.60 -19.74 -9.39
CA PRO A 189 4.85 -18.97 -9.37
C PRO A 189 5.71 -19.17 -10.63
N VAL A 190 5.73 -20.36 -11.21
CA VAL A 190 6.53 -20.62 -12.42
C VAL A 190 5.95 -19.91 -13.65
N ARG A 191 4.63 -20.05 -13.84
CA ARG A 191 3.92 -19.42 -14.95
C ARG A 191 3.96 -17.89 -14.86
N TYR A 192 3.77 -17.37 -13.66
CA TYR A 192 3.86 -15.94 -13.38
C TYR A 192 5.26 -15.37 -13.65
N LYS A 193 6.32 -16.03 -13.18
CA LYS A 193 7.70 -15.59 -13.42
C LYS A 193 8.04 -15.56 -14.91
N LEU A 194 7.59 -16.57 -15.66
CA LEU A 194 7.80 -16.62 -17.11
C LEU A 194 7.06 -15.47 -17.82
N TYR A 195 5.80 -15.22 -17.45
CA TYR A 195 5.03 -14.09 -17.96
C TYR A 195 5.74 -12.77 -17.66
N LYS A 196 6.09 -12.50 -16.40
CA LYS A 196 6.75 -11.26 -15.97
C LYS A 196 8.09 -11.02 -16.68
N TRP A 197 8.85 -12.10 -16.94
CA TRP A 197 10.10 -12.06 -17.69
C TRP A 197 9.86 -11.73 -19.16
N ASN A 198 8.91 -12.39 -19.81
CA ASN A 198 8.56 -12.13 -21.21
C ASN A 198 8.06 -10.69 -21.44
N CYS A 199 7.31 -10.13 -20.50
CA CYS A 199 6.85 -8.75 -20.53
C CYS A 199 7.94 -7.71 -20.35
N ARG A 200 9.14 -8.11 -19.93
CA ARG A 200 10.29 -7.21 -19.66
C ARG A 200 9.95 -6.09 -18.67
N ARG A 201 8.96 -6.31 -17.80
CA ARG A 201 8.49 -5.30 -16.84
C ARG A 201 9.65 -4.76 -15.99
N ALA A 202 10.46 -5.63 -15.39
CA ALA A 202 11.59 -5.23 -14.56
C ALA A 202 12.61 -4.38 -15.32
N GLN A 203 12.93 -4.77 -16.57
CA GLN A 203 13.86 -4.03 -17.41
C GLN A 203 13.33 -2.62 -17.76
N ARG A 204 12.02 -2.51 -18.07
CA ARG A 204 11.42 -1.21 -18.36
C ARG A 204 11.38 -0.31 -17.13
N LEU A 205 11.02 -0.86 -15.96
CA LEU A 205 11.02 -0.11 -14.68
C LEU A 205 12.44 0.37 -14.32
N GLU A 206 13.46 -0.45 -14.54
CA GLU A 206 14.86 -0.04 -14.34
C GLU A 206 15.26 1.11 -15.29
N GLN A 207 14.82 1.07 -16.55
CA GLN A 207 15.06 2.17 -17.50
C GLN A 207 14.39 3.48 -17.08
N ILE A 208 13.16 3.38 -16.52
CA ILE A 208 12.37 4.55 -16.12
C ILE A 208 12.86 5.13 -14.79
N TRP A 209 13.08 4.27 -13.80
CA TRP A 209 13.31 4.71 -12.42
C TRP A 209 14.78 4.64 -11.98
N GLY A 210 15.68 4.10 -12.82
CA GLY A 210 17.06 3.84 -12.47
C GLY A 210 17.22 2.52 -11.72
N GLU A 211 17.66 2.54 -10.47
CA GLU A 211 17.85 1.31 -9.71
C GLU A 211 16.52 0.59 -9.41
N LYS A 212 16.62 -0.75 -9.34
CA LYS A 212 15.52 -1.66 -9.06
C LYS A 212 14.79 -1.26 -7.76
N PRO A 213 13.46 -1.17 -7.77
CA PRO A 213 12.68 -0.94 -6.56
C PRO A 213 12.80 -2.08 -5.54
#